data_318d50b8cb340bea85ef550661ff065b
#
_entry.id   318d50b8cb340bea85ef550661ff065b
#
_cell.length_a   1.000
_cell.length_b   1.000
_cell.length_c   1.000
_cell.angle_alpha   90.00
_cell.angle_beta   90.00
_cell.angle_gamma   90.00
#
_symmetry.space_group_name_H-M   'P 1'
#
loop_
_entity.id
_entity.type
_entity.pdbx_description
1 polymer ?
#
loop_
_entity_poly.entity_id
_entity_poly.type
_entity_poly.pdbx_seq_one_letter_code
_entity_poly.pdbx_strand_id
1 'polypeptide(L)'
;DVVYNHTFDIVNSNFEKTVPGYFYRFNSEGKYADASGCGNETASDRAMMRKYMIESVLHWVNEYHIDGFRFDLMGIHDIETMNEIRAELNKIDPTIFVYGEGWAAGAPQMPQEELAMKANAYKMPGIAVFSDEMRDALRGPFNDDKKGAFLNGLPGNEMSIMYGLVGCIPHPQIINDSVNYSKEAWAAQPTQMISYVSCHDDMCLADRIKSTQPDASIEERIALHKLAETFVFTSQGVPFIFTGDEVMRDKKGVHNSYNSPDSINTIDWKQKTTYREVFDYIKDLIAMRKAHPAFRMGDADMVRKHMEFLPVEGTNLIAFILKDRANGDSWNNIVVAFNSRKEPAKLNVPKGSYTIVCKDGKINPKGMGRVNGTEVIVPAQSALIMHQ
;
A
#
# COMPACT_ATOMS: atom_id res chain seq x y z
N ASP A 1 2.51 6.77 -14.42
CA ASP A 1 3.09 5.42 -14.49
C ASP A 1 4.11 5.38 -15.61
N VAL A 2 5.35 4.91 -15.33
CA VAL A 2 6.46 4.86 -16.30
C VAL A 2 7.08 3.47 -16.31
N VAL A 3 7.43 3.01 -17.53
CA VAL A 3 7.99 1.68 -17.77
C VAL A 3 9.33 1.83 -18.46
N TYR A 4 10.42 1.76 -17.71
CA TYR A 4 11.79 1.80 -18.22
C TYR A 4 12.51 0.46 -18.08
N ASN A 5 11.91 -0.49 -17.38
CA ASN A 5 12.54 -1.76 -17.03
C ASN A 5 12.72 -2.73 -18.22
N HIS A 6 11.94 -2.57 -19.29
CA HIS A 6 12.04 -3.35 -20.53
C HIS A 6 11.58 -2.55 -21.75
N THR A 7 11.78 -3.10 -22.94
CA THR A 7 11.19 -2.62 -24.18
C THR A 7 10.34 -3.72 -24.81
N PHE A 8 9.40 -3.34 -25.67
CA PHE A 8 8.53 -4.29 -26.36
C PHE A 8 9.29 -5.38 -27.14
N ASP A 9 10.39 -4.97 -27.79
CA ASP A 9 11.21 -5.83 -28.64
C ASP A 9 12.65 -5.33 -28.63
N ILE A 10 13.62 -6.20 -28.44
CA ILE A 10 15.04 -5.84 -28.45
C ILE A 10 15.49 -5.51 -29.87
N VAL A 11 15.27 -6.41 -30.84
CA VAL A 11 15.82 -6.34 -32.20
C VAL A 11 15.34 -5.09 -32.94
N ASN A 12 14.08 -4.71 -32.73
CA ASN A 12 13.49 -3.52 -33.36
C ASN A 12 13.58 -2.26 -32.51
N SER A 13 14.08 -2.38 -31.27
CA SER A 13 14.31 -1.25 -30.38
C SER A 13 15.28 -0.23 -30.99
N ASN A 14 14.96 1.04 -30.83
CA ASN A 14 15.90 2.10 -31.21
C ASN A 14 17.19 2.06 -30.36
N PHE A 15 17.13 1.58 -29.15
CA PHE A 15 18.29 1.38 -28.29
C PHE A 15 19.28 0.40 -28.90
N GLU A 16 18.80 -0.80 -29.29
CA GLU A 16 19.67 -1.83 -29.88
C GLU A 16 20.18 -1.45 -31.25
N LYS A 17 19.38 -0.79 -32.08
CA LYS A 17 19.80 -0.29 -33.39
C LYS A 17 20.85 0.83 -33.31
N THR A 18 20.81 1.65 -32.24
CA THR A 18 21.74 2.75 -32.06
C THR A 18 23.09 2.27 -31.53
N VAL A 19 23.09 1.48 -30.46
CA VAL A 19 24.30 0.90 -29.85
C VAL A 19 24.02 -0.55 -29.45
N PRO A 20 24.29 -1.52 -30.35
CA PRO A 20 24.02 -2.93 -30.07
C PRO A 20 24.67 -3.42 -28.78
N GLY A 21 23.91 -4.12 -27.95
CA GLY A 21 24.37 -4.72 -26.70
C GLY A 21 24.66 -3.75 -25.56
N TYR A 22 24.33 -2.44 -25.71
CA TYR A 22 24.61 -1.46 -24.66
C TYR A 22 23.45 -1.28 -23.66
N PHE A 23 22.23 -1.17 -24.10
CA PHE A 23 21.10 -0.73 -23.29
C PHE A 23 20.39 -1.86 -22.52
N TYR A 24 20.78 -3.10 -22.77
CA TYR A 24 20.18 -4.29 -22.13
C TYR A 24 21.22 -5.06 -21.34
N ARG A 25 20.76 -5.75 -20.29
CA ARG A 25 21.61 -6.65 -19.52
C ARG A 25 21.69 -8.02 -20.17
N PHE A 26 22.80 -8.71 -19.94
CA PHE A 26 23.03 -10.07 -20.39
C PHE A 26 23.21 -10.99 -19.18
N ASN A 27 22.74 -12.23 -19.30
CA ASN A 27 23.00 -13.26 -18.32
C ASN A 27 24.42 -13.85 -18.48
N SER A 28 24.78 -14.77 -17.61
CA SER A 28 26.12 -15.43 -17.63
C SER A 28 26.40 -16.25 -18.90
N GLU A 29 25.38 -16.57 -19.69
CA GLU A 29 25.51 -17.29 -20.96
C GLU A 29 25.65 -16.33 -22.16
N GLY A 30 25.68 -15.01 -21.94
CA GLY A 30 25.73 -14.03 -22.99
C GLY A 30 24.41 -13.83 -23.77
N LYS A 31 23.29 -14.29 -23.18
CA LYS A 31 21.96 -14.05 -23.72
C LYS A 31 21.33 -12.83 -23.00
N TYR A 32 20.41 -12.15 -23.68
CA TYR A 32 19.64 -11.09 -23.03
C TYR A 32 18.93 -11.60 -21.77
N ALA A 33 19.08 -10.88 -20.69
CA ALA A 33 18.43 -11.16 -19.42
C ALA A 33 16.97 -10.74 -19.45
N ASP A 34 16.13 -11.34 -18.60
CA ASP A 34 14.69 -11.10 -18.54
C ASP A 34 14.17 -11.12 -17.09
N ALA A 35 14.55 -10.11 -16.32
CA ALA A 35 13.98 -9.91 -15.00
C ALA A 35 12.58 -9.29 -15.05
N SER A 36 12.16 -8.74 -16.17
CA SER A 36 10.83 -8.17 -16.36
C SER A 36 9.74 -9.20 -16.58
N GLY A 37 10.10 -10.42 -17.03
CA GLY A 37 9.13 -11.41 -17.51
C GLY A 37 8.47 -11.04 -18.86
N CYS A 38 8.99 -9.97 -19.52
CA CYS A 38 8.48 -9.45 -20.78
C CYS A 38 9.49 -9.65 -21.95
N GLY A 39 10.50 -10.49 -21.75
CA GLY A 39 11.48 -10.87 -22.78
C GLY A 39 12.81 -10.13 -22.73
N ASN A 40 12.97 -9.12 -21.90
CA ASN A 40 14.24 -8.39 -21.70
C ASN A 40 14.26 -7.56 -20.42
N GLU A 41 15.45 -7.08 -20.06
CA GLU A 41 15.63 -6.05 -19.03
C GLU A 41 16.63 -4.98 -19.50
N THR A 42 16.34 -3.73 -19.19
CA THR A 42 17.24 -2.62 -19.51
C THR A 42 18.34 -2.48 -18.48
N ALA A 43 19.47 -1.92 -18.91
CA ALA A 43 20.66 -1.71 -18.09
C ALA A 43 20.70 -0.26 -17.53
N SER A 44 19.89 0.01 -16.50
CA SER A 44 19.81 1.36 -15.89
C SER A 44 21.13 1.84 -15.29
N ASP A 45 21.98 0.91 -14.86
CA ASP A 45 23.35 1.14 -14.37
C ASP A 45 24.31 1.72 -15.42
N ARG A 46 23.95 1.68 -16.71
CA ARG A 46 24.77 2.22 -17.77
C ARG A 46 24.45 3.69 -18.03
N ALA A 47 25.50 4.51 -18.14
CA ALA A 47 25.40 5.97 -18.18
C ALA A 47 24.38 6.54 -19.16
N MET A 48 24.26 5.98 -20.39
CA MET A 48 23.32 6.50 -21.38
C MET A 48 21.89 6.05 -21.14
N MET A 49 21.66 4.86 -20.52
CA MET A 49 20.32 4.45 -20.11
C MET A 49 19.85 5.28 -18.91
N ARG A 50 20.71 5.50 -17.93
CA ARG A 50 20.44 6.40 -16.79
C ARG A 50 20.10 7.82 -17.29
N LYS A 51 20.91 8.35 -18.19
CA LYS A 51 20.65 9.67 -18.82
C LYS A 51 19.26 9.70 -19.47
N TYR A 52 18.92 8.69 -20.24
CA TYR A 52 17.61 8.59 -20.89
C TYR A 52 16.46 8.61 -19.88
N MET A 53 16.56 7.83 -18.79
CA MET A 53 15.55 7.80 -17.75
C MET A 53 15.38 9.16 -17.07
N ILE A 54 16.49 9.80 -16.69
CA ILE A 54 16.48 11.13 -16.06
C ILE A 54 15.85 12.16 -17.00
N GLU A 55 16.33 12.27 -18.23
CA GLU A 55 15.82 13.25 -19.21
C GLU A 55 14.34 13.01 -19.53
N SER A 56 13.90 11.75 -19.56
CA SER A 56 12.50 11.41 -19.78
C SER A 56 11.61 11.91 -18.65
N VAL A 57 11.95 11.64 -17.38
CA VAL A 57 11.13 12.13 -16.26
C VAL A 57 11.14 13.66 -16.18
N LEU A 58 12.29 14.30 -16.44
CA LEU A 58 12.38 15.76 -16.49
C LEU A 58 11.52 16.36 -17.61
N HIS A 59 11.46 15.70 -18.78
CA HIS A 59 10.59 16.11 -19.88
C HIS A 59 9.11 16.09 -19.44
N TRP A 60 8.65 15.01 -18.79
CA TRP A 60 7.28 14.92 -18.31
C TRP A 60 6.93 15.99 -17.28
N VAL A 61 7.87 16.34 -16.39
CA VAL A 61 7.65 17.44 -15.43
C VAL A 61 7.61 18.79 -16.12
N ASN A 62 8.59 19.10 -16.98
CA ASN A 62 8.74 20.42 -17.56
C ASN A 62 7.66 20.73 -18.60
N GLU A 63 7.32 19.77 -19.47
CA GLU A 63 6.39 19.96 -20.58
C GLU A 63 4.94 19.62 -20.24
N TYR A 64 4.72 18.67 -19.33
CA TYR A 64 3.38 18.19 -19.00
C TYR A 64 2.96 18.45 -17.56
N HIS A 65 3.84 19.05 -16.75
CA HIS A 65 3.59 19.42 -15.35
C HIS A 65 3.15 18.23 -14.48
N ILE A 66 3.79 17.06 -14.68
CA ILE A 66 3.53 15.86 -13.91
C ILE A 66 4.08 16.02 -12.49
N ASP A 67 3.26 15.73 -11.47
CA ASP A 67 3.55 15.91 -10.03
C ASP A 67 4.12 14.66 -9.34
N GLY A 68 4.29 13.55 -10.07
CA GLY A 68 4.85 12.33 -9.50
C GLY A 68 4.94 11.18 -10.48
N PHE A 69 5.70 10.15 -10.11
CA PHE A 69 5.98 8.98 -10.95
C PHE A 69 5.85 7.68 -10.17
N ARG A 70 5.15 6.72 -10.75
CA ARG A 70 5.18 5.30 -10.35
C ARG A 70 6.06 4.54 -11.33
N PHE A 71 7.12 3.91 -10.85
CA PHE A 71 8.01 3.08 -11.66
C PHE A 71 7.56 1.63 -11.64
N ASP A 72 7.16 1.14 -12.81
CA ASP A 72 6.87 -0.27 -13.04
C ASP A 72 8.13 -1.11 -12.81
N LEU A 73 8.03 -2.24 -12.08
CA LEU A 73 9.15 -3.12 -11.73
C LEU A 73 10.43 -2.33 -11.36
N MET A 74 10.29 -1.32 -10.49
CA MET A 74 11.39 -0.47 -10.06
C MET A 74 12.58 -1.27 -9.53
N GLY A 75 12.31 -2.46 -8.95
CA GLY A 75 13.32 -3.36 -8.42
C GLY A 75 14.31 -3.90 -9.46
N ILE A 76 14.10 -3.68 -10.76
CA ILE A 76 15.07 -4.01 -11.82
C ILE A 76 16.13 -2.91 -11.97
N HIS A 77 15.80 -1.67 -11.61
CA HIS A 77 16.71 -0.54 -11.69
C HIS A 77 17.71 -0.52 -10.54
N ASP A 78 18.86 0.09 -10.78
CA ASP A 78 19.85 0.28 -9.74
C ASP A 78 19.50 1.48 -8.84
N ILE A 79 19.94 1.41 -7.57
CA ILE A 79 19.70 2.43 -6.54
C ILE A 79 20.29 3.80 -6.95
N GLU A 80 21.47 3.80 -7.59
CA GLU A 80 22.13 5.04 -7.98
C GLU A 80 21.27 5.81 -8.99
N THR A 81 20.76 5.14 -10.03
CA THR A 81 19.86 5.74 -11.02
C THR A 81 18.60 6.31 -10.37
N MET A 82 17.98 5.56 -9.45
CA MET A 82 16.78 6.04 -8.75
C MET A 82 17.07 7.26 -7.87
N ASN A 83 18.21 7.26 -7.17
CA ASN A 83 18.62 8.40 -6.34
C ASN A 83 18.99 9.62 -7.19
N GLU A 84 19.61 9.45 -8.35
CA GLU A 84 19.89 10.56 -9.29
C GLU A 84 18.58 11.16 -9.84
N ILE A 85 17.61 10.32 -10.25
CA ILE A 85 16.27 10.78 -10.66
C ILE A 85 15.65 11.62 -9.54
N ARG A 86 15.67 11.12 -8.28
CA ARG A 86 15.14 11.87 -7.14
C ARG A 86 15.85 13.19 -6.93
N ALA A 87 17.18 13.20 -7.04
CA ALA A 87 17.99 14.41 -6.87
C ALA A 87 17.68 15.47 -7.95
N GLU A 88 17.53 15.07 -9.20
CA GLU A 88 17.18 15.99 -10.29
C GLU A 88 15.75 16.55 -10.13
N LEU A 89 14.79 15.71 -9.76
CA LEU A 89 13.43 16.16 -9.49
C LEU A 89 13.37 17.14 -8.30
N ASN A 90 14.19 16.94 -7.27
CA ASN A 90 14.27 17.84 -6.12
C ASN A 90 14.75 19.25 -6.47
N LYS A 91 15.52 19.40 -7.55
CA LYS A 91 15.97 20.73 -8.03
C LYS A 91 14.80 21.53 -8.62
N ILE A 92 13.77 20.85 -9.14
CA ILE A 92 12.57 21.48 -9.69
C ILE A 92 11.56 21.71 -8.57
N ASP A 93 11.11 20.62 -7.93
CA ASP A 93 10.16 20.66 -6.82
C ASP A 93 10.33 19.40 -5.94
N PRO A 94 10.73 19.55 -4.66
CA PRO A 94 10.90 18.42 -3.75
C PRO A 94 9.57 17.70 -3.40
N THR A 95 8.42 18.27 -3.76
CA THR A 95 7.11 17.65 -3.53
C THR A 95 6.71 16.68 -4.65
N ILE A 96 7.42 16.63 -5.77
CA ILE A 96 7.20 15.64 -6.83
C ILE A 96 7.38 14.25 -6.23
N PHE A 97 6.32 13.44 -6.23
CA PHE A 97 6.30 12.16 -5.56
C PHE A 97 6.89 11.05 -6.43
N VAL A 98 7.81 10.26 -5.89
CA VAL A 98 8.41 9.11 -6.59
C VAL A 98 8.16 7.84 -5.81
N TYR A 99 7.61 6.83 -6.48
CA TYR A 99 7.38 5.53 -5.90
C TYR A 99 7.39 4.44 -6.98
N GLY A 100 7.42 3.19 -6.59
CA GLY A 100 7.36 2.11 -7.56
C GLY A 100 7.26 0.73 -6.92
N GLU A 101 7.34 -0.27 -7.78
CA GLU A 101 7.35 -1.67 -7.38
C GLU A 101 8.77 -2.09 -7.01
N GLY A 102 9.00 -2.30 -5.71
CA GLY A 102 10.30 -2.74 -5.17
C GLY A 102 10.57 -4.24 -5.37
N TRP A 103 10.21 -4.78 -6.54
CA TRP A 103 10.43 -6.17 -6.95
C TRP A 103 10.71 -6.30 -8.44
N ALA A 104 11.04 -7.51 -8.89
CA ALA A 104 11.16 -7.91 -10.28
C ALA A 104 10.30 -9.16 -10.51
N ALA A 105 9.92 -9.42 -11.75
CA ALA A 105 9.18 -10.64 -12.12
C ALA A 105 10.09 -11.88 -12.26
N GLY A 106 11.37 -11.67 -12.59
CA GLY A 106 12.41 -12.69 -12.68
C GLY A 106 13.64 -12.35 -11.85
N ALA A 107 14.78 -12.94 -12.18
CA ALA A 107 16.06 -12.72 -11.50
C ALA A 107 16.90 -11.65 -12.23
N PRO A 108 17.04 -10.45 -11.68
CA PRO A 108 17.88 -9.40 -12.26
C PRO A 108 19.36 -9.80 -12.29
N GLN A 109 20.08 -9.30 -13.28
CA GLN A 109 21.50 -9.59 -13.49
C GLN A 109 22.41 -8.52 -12.83
N MET A 110 22.05 -8.11 -11.63
CA MET A 110 22.85 -7.23 -10.79
C MET A 110 22.89 -7.74 -9.35
N PRO A 111 23.90 -7.34 -8.54
CA PRO A 111 23.91 -7.63 -7.10
C PRO A 111 22.64 -7.12 -6.41
N GLN A 112 22.04 -7.94 -5.56
CA GLN A 112 20.77 -7.61 -4.90
C GLN A 112 20.86 -6.32 -4.07
N GLU A 113 22.03 -6.05 -3.47
CA GLU A 113 22.30 -4.86 -2.65
C GLU A 113 22.37 -3.57 -3.44
N GLU A 114 22.51 -3.63 -4.77
CA GLU A 114 22.58 -2.48 -5.69
C GLU A 114 21.22 -2.20 -6.37
N LEU A 115 20.26 -3.12 -6.24
CA LEU A 115 18.96 -3.00 -6.89
C LEU A 115 17.96 -2.19 -6.03
N ALA A 116 17.09 -1.45 -6.70
CA ALA A 116 16.00 -0.68 -6.09
C ALA A 116 14.84 -1.58 -5.58
N MET A 117 15.22 -2.72 -5.01
CA MET A 117 14.31 -3.66 -4.36
C MET A 117 13.76 -3.09 -3.05
N LYS A 118 12.60 -3.55 -2.64
CA LYS A 118 11.95 -3.16 -1.39
C LYS A 118 12.89 -3.26 -0.18
N ALA A 119 13.66 -4.33 -0.07
CA ALA A 119 14.62 -4.52 1.01
C ALA A 119 15.68 -3.41 1.11
N ASN A 120 15.93 -2.69 0.03
CA ASN A 120 16.90 -1.59 -0.06
C ASN A 120 16.23 -0.20 0.01
N ALA A 121 14.93 -0.09 0.26
CA ALA A 121 14.21 1.19 0.22
C ALA A 121 14.84 2.24 1.16
N TYR A 122 15.39 1.82 2.31
CA TYR A 122 16.10 2.70 3.23
C TYR A 122 17.31 3.43 2.61
N LYS A 123 17.88 2.90 1.50
CA LYS A 123 18.97 3.52 0.72
C LYS A 123 18.49 4.57 -0.28
N MET A 124 17.18 4.71 -0.45
CA MET A 124 16.55 5.59 -1.42
C MET A 124 15.65 6.63 -0.75
N PRO A 125 16.22 7.61 -0.04
CA PRO A 125 15.43 8.61 0.68
C PRO A 125 14.53 9.41 -0.27
N GLY A 126 13.25 9.56 0.10
CA GLY A 126 12.26 10.27 -0.72
C GLY A 126 11.68 9.45 -1.88
N ILE A 127 11.94 8.13 -1.92
CA ILE A 127 11.34 7.18 -2.85
C ILE A 127 10.57 6.14 -2.05
N ALA A 128 9.31 5.91 -2.41
CA ALA A 128 8.43 4.94 -1.75
C ALA A 128 8.28 3.65 -2.56
N VAL A 129 7.92 2.57 -1.88
CA VAL A 129 7.65 1.27 -2.50
C VAL A 129 6.35 0.67 -2.00
N PHE A 130 5.70 -0.13 -2.81
CA PHE A 130 4.49 -0.86 -2.43
C PHE A 130 4.77 -1.91 -1.34
N SER A 131 3.91 -1.97 -0.32
CA SER A 131 3.97 -2.98 0.75
C SER A 131 3.00 -4.12 0.47
N ASP A 132 3.51 -5.21 -0.07
CA ASP A 132 2.75 -6.45 -0.25
C ASP A 132 2.53 -7.20 1.08
N GLU A 133 3.31 -6.93 2.12
CA GLU A 133 3.13 -7.53 3.45
C GLU A 133 1.73 -7.28 4.00
N MET A 134 1.31 -6.02 4.06
CA MET A 134 0.00 -5.66 4.60
C MET A 134 -1.12 -6.04 3.63
N ARG A 135 -0.94 -5.83 2.31
CA ARG A 135 -1.91 -6.20 1.29
C ARG A 135 -2.30 -7.67 1.41
N ASP A 136 -1.31 -8.57 1.40
CA ASP A 136 -1.55 -10.00 1.38
C ASP A 136 -2.00 -10.52 2.76
N ALA A 137 -1.51 -9.94 3.84
CA ALA A 137 -1.99 -10.25 5.19
C ALA A 137 -3.46 -9.85 5.42
N LEU A 138 -3.95 -8.84 4.71
CA LEU A 138 -5.36 -8.46 4.75
C LEU A 138 -6.22 -9.39 3.90
N ARG A 139 -5.93 -9.54 2.61
CA ARG A 139 -6.84 -10.13 1.61
C ARG A 139 -6.44 -11.50 1.08
N GLY A 140 -5.24 -11.98 1.41
CA GLY A 140 -4.67 -13.23 0.91
C GLY A 140 -3.58 -13.01 -0.16
N PRO A 141 -2.72 -14.03 -0.40
CA PRO A 141 -1.51 -13.92 -1.21
C PRO A 141 -1.83 -13.71 -2.69
N PHE A 142 -0.95 -12.97 -3.39
CA PHE A 142 -1.08 -12.63 -4.80
C PHE A 142 -1.28 -13.84 -5.72
N ASN A 143 -0.60 -14.94 -5.46
CA ASN A 143 -0.56 -16.10 -6.34
C ASN A 143 -1.63 -17.17 -6.05
N ASP A 144 -2.59 -16.90 -5.18
CA ASP A 144 -3.68 -17.83 -4.85
C ASP A 144 -4.99 -17.06 -4.61
N ASP A 145 -5.81 -16.96 -5.65
CA ASP A 145 -7.06 -16.21 -5.64
C ASP A 145 -8.14 -16.77 -4.71
N LYS A 146 -7.97 -18.00 -4.21
CA LYS A 146 -8.91 -18.68 -3.32
C LYS A 146 -8.50 -18.62 -1.86
N LYS A 147 -7.23 -18.32 -1.59
CA LYS A 147 -6.71 -18.25 -0.23
C LYS A 147 -6.99 -16.88 0.37
N GLY A 148 -7.75 -16.87 1.46
CA GLY A 148 -8.00 -15.68 2.26
C GLY A 148 -6.91 -15.41 3.29
N ALA A 149 -7.12 -14.36 4.10
CA ALA A 149 -6.25 -13.97 5.21
C ALA A 149 -7.05 -13.32 6.34
N PHE A 150 -6.61 -12.21 6.91
CA PHE A 150 -7.27 -11.56 8.04
C PHE A 150 -8.75 -11.23 7.78
N LEU A 151 -9.10 -10.70 6.61
CA LEU A 151 -10.50 -10.40 6.26
C LEU A 151 -11.41 -11.64 6.23
N ASN A 152 -10.84 -12.83 6.12
CA ASN A 152 -11.54 -14.10 6.16
C ASN A 152 -11.61 -14.71 7.59
N GLY A 153 -11.12 -14.00 8.60
CA GLY A 153 -11.02 -14.52 9.96
C GLY A 153 -9.89 -15.57 10.13
N LEU A 154 -8.91 -15.60 9.24
CA LEU A 154 -7.76 -16.51 9.34
C LEU A 154 -6.66 -15.91 10.24
N PRO A 155 -6.17 -16.64 11.25
CA PRO A 155 -5.15 -16.15 12.18
C PRO A 155 -3.74 -16.11 11.55
N GLY A 156 -2.82 -15.43 12.24
CA GLY A 156 -1.40 -15.40 11.89
C GLY A 156 -0.99 -14.30 10.92
N ASN A 157 -1.91 -13.38 10.60
CA ASN A 157 -1.66 -12.26 9.70
C ASN A 157 -1.42 -10.94 10.45
N GLU A 158 -1.68 -10.92 11.76
CA GLU A 158 -1.73 -9.71 12.57
C GLU A 158 -0.40 -8.95 12.57
N MET A 159 0.73 -9.66 12.69
CA MET A 159 2.04 -9.02 12.75
C MET A 159 2.41 -8.31 11.44
N SER A 160 2.08 -8.91 10.29
CA SER A 160 2.31 -8.29 8.97
C SER A 160 1.44 -7.05 8.77
N ILE A 161 0.22 -7.07 9.28
CA ILE A 161 -0.67 -5.91 9.25
C ILE A 161 -0.15 -4.80 10.18
N MET A 162 0.25 -5.15 11.41
CA MET A 162 0.84 -4.21 12.36
C MET A 162 2.10 -3.55 11.79
N TYR A 163 2.94 -4.34 11.10
CA TYR A 163 4.11 -3.84 10.39
C TYR A 163 3.76 -2.81 9.32
N GLY A 164 2.74 -3.07 8.50
CA GLY A 164 2.23 -2.09 7.53
C GLY A 164 1.61 -0.85 8.20
N LEU A 165 0.91 -1.02 9.32
CA LEU A 165 0.29 0.12 10.04
C LEU A 165 1.32 1.12 10.55
N VAL A 166 2.52 0.68 10.96
CA VAL A 166 3.62 1.59 11.37
C VAL A 166 4.42 2.15 10.17
N GLY A 167 4.06 1.79 8.93
CA GLY A 167 4.76 2.25 7.73
C GLY A 167 6.04 1.47 7.42
N CYS A 168 6.10 0.21 7.78
CA CYS A 168 7.23 -0.72 7.55
C CYS A 168 8.58 -0.27 8.12
N ILE A 169 8.55 0.59 9.13
CA ILE A 169 9.73 1.08 9.86
C ILE A 169 10.08 0.12 11.02
N PRO A 170 11.32 0.19 11.56
CA PRO A 170 11.63 -0.47 12.82
C PRO A 170 10.74 0.06 13.96
N HIS A 171 10.05 -0.84 14.65
CA HIS A 171 9.17 -0.48 15.77
C HIS A 171 9.28 -1.53 16.89
N PRO A 172 9.32 -1.15 18.19
CA PRO A 172 9.60 -2.06 19.30
C PRO A 172 8.56 -3.18 19.47
N GLN A 173 7.33 -3.01 18.99
CA GLN A 173 6.28 -4.01 19.08
C GLN A 173 6.16 -4.89 17.82
N ILE A 174 7.01 -4.72 16.82
CA ILE A 174 7.04 -5.55 15.61
C ILE A 174 8.09 -6.63 15.74
N ILE A 175 7.67 -7.89 15.61
CA ILE A 175 8.52 -9.07 15.57
C ILE A 175 8.71 -9.45 14.11
N ASN A 176 9.78 -9.00 13.49
CA ASN A 176 10.02 -9.15 12.06
C ASN A 176 10.03 -10.62 11.59
N ASP A 177 10.49 -11.56 12.41
CA ASP A 177 10.44 -12.99 12.07
C ASP A 177 9.01 -13.51 11.83
N SER A 178 8.02 -12.85 12.43
CA SER A 178 6.58 -13.16 12.26
C SER A 178 5.90 -12.40 11.12
N VAL A 179 6.62 -11.50 10.45
CA VAL A 179 6.14 -10.82 9.24
C VAL A 179 6.26 -11.77 8.05
N ASN A 180 5.31 -11.73 7.10
CA ASN A 180 5.29 -12.66 5.96
C ASN A 180 6.55 -12.56 5.07
N TYR A 181 6.73 -11.55 4.26
CA TYR A 181 7.80 -11.52 3.24
C TYR A 181 9.12 -10.92 3.75
N SER A 182 9.07 -9.91 4.60
CA SER A 182 10.25 -9.16 5.03
C SER A 182 10.64 -9.50 6.47
N LYS A 183 11.86 -10.01 6.65
CA LYS A 183 12.40 -10.38 7.97
C LYS A 183 13.14 -9.23 8.66
N GLU A 184 13.25 -8.10 7.98
CA GLU A 184 13.82 -6.85 8.51
C GLU A 184 12.94 -5.67 8.07
N ALA A 185 12.96 -4.61 8.85
CA ALA A 185 12.29 -3.38 8.46
C ALA A 185 13.03 -2.73 7.29
N TRP A 186 12.31 -2.42 6.22
CA TRP A 186 12.92 -1.90 4.99
C TRP A 186 12.72 -0.40 4.79
N ALA A 187 11.80 0.24 5.49
CA ALA A 187 11.60 1.68 5.41
C ALA A 187 12.38 2.42 6.51
N ALA A 188 13.13 3.45 6.15
CA ALA A 188 13.74 4.36 7.12
C ALA A 188 12.69 5.35 7.67
N GLN A 189 11.73 5.72 6.84
CA GLN A 189 10.63 6.64 7.16
C GLN A 189 9.29 6.06 6.68
N PRO A 190 8.17 6.29 7.38
CA PRO A 190 6.87 5.76 6.98
C PRO A 190 6.40 6.27 5.61
N THR A 191 6.91 7.41 5.16
CA THR A 191 6.66 7.97 3.82
C THR A 191 7.27 7.15 2.68
N GLN A 192 8.12 6.17 2.98
CA GLN A 192 8.67 5.23 1.98
C GLN A 192 7.76 4.02 1.74
N MET A 193 6.66 3.88 2.46
CA MET A 193 5.72 2.78 2.31
C MET A 193 4.42 3.22 1.65
N ILE A 194 4.04 2.55 0.54
CA ILE A 194 2.71 2.67 -0.04
C ILE A 194 1.79 1.66 0.63
N SER A 195 0.78 2.16 1.33
CA SER A 195 -0.28 1.39 1.98
C SER A 195 -1.43 1.16 1.01
N TYR A 196 -1.74 -0.08 0.66
CA TYR A 196 -2.78 -0.42 -0.30
C TYR A 196 -3.34 -1.82 -0.08
N VAL A 197 -4.50 -2.09 -0.67
CA VAL A 197 -5.13 -3.41 -0.68
C VAL A 197 -5.52 -3.86 -2.09
N SER A 198 -5.49 -2.94 -3.06
CA SER A 198 -5.91 -3.18 -4.45
C SER A 198 -5.16 -2.24 -5.39
N CYS A 199 -4.84 -2.71 -6.59
CA CYS A 199 -4.28 -1.91 -7.67
C CYS A 199 -4.76 -2.45 -9.04
N HIS A 200 -4.14 -2.01 -10.14
CA HIS A 200 -4.51 -2.46 -11.48
C HIS A 200 -4.10 -3.91 -11.77
N ASP A 201 -3.03 -4.39 -11.13
CA ASP A 201 -2.59 -5.79 -11.17
C ASP A 201 -3.33 -6.63 -10.13
N ASP A 202 -3.49 -7.92 -10.40
CA ASP A 202 -4.23 -8.87 -9.57
C ASP A 202 -5.74 -8.55 -9.52
N MET A 203 -6.50 -9.30 -8.76
CA MET A 203 -7.91 -9.03 -8.51
C MET A 203 -8.11 -7.71 -7.76
N CYS A 204 -9.07 -6.89 -8.17
CA CYS A 204 -9.52 -5.78 -7.34
C CYS A 204 -10.15 -6.29 -6.03
N LEU A 205 -10.24 -5.42 -5.03
CA LEU A 205 -10.64 -5.80 -3.67
C LEU A 205 -12.02 -6.47 -3.63
N ALA A 206 -13.00 -5.96 -4.37
CA ALA A 206 -14.36 -6.54 -4.39
C ALA A 206 -14.37 -7.97 -4.96
N ASP A 207 -13.62 -8.22 -6.05
CA ASP A 207 -13.46 -9.55 -6.63
C ASP A 207 -12.74 -10.50 -5.68
N ARG A 208 -11.68 -10.00 -5.01
CA ARG A 208 -10.90 -10.81 -4.05
C ARG A 208 -11.74 -11.25 -2.87
N ILE A 209 -12.51 -10.36 -2.26
CA ILE A 209 -13.44 -10.71 -1.18
C ILE A 209 -14.46 -11.74 -1.67
N LYS A 210 -15.02 -11.56 -2.86
CA LYS A 210 -15.99 -12.50 -3.44
C LYS A 210 -15.34 -13.87 -3.72
N SER A 211 -14.09 -13.90 -4.21
CA SER A 211 -13.39 -15.15 -4.52
C SER A 211 -13.04 -15.95 -3.27
N THR A 212 -12.63 -15.27 -2.20
CA THR A 212 -12.23 -15.92 -0.93
C THR A 212 -13.39 -16.20 0.01
N GLN A 213 -14.55 -15.54 -0.19
CA GLN A 213 -15.78 -15.71 0.58
C GLN A 213 -17.00 -15.74 -0.36
N PRO A 214 -17.15 -16.80 -1.18
CA PRO A 214 -18.20 -16.87 -2.20
C PRO A 214 -19.63 -16.86 -1.60
N ASP A 215 -19.79 -17.38 -0.38
CA ASP A 215 -21.08 -17.48 0.32
C ASP A 215 -21.40 -16.24 1.17
N ALA A 216 -20.49 -15.26 1.28
CA ALA A 216 -20.74 -14.05 2.04
C ALA A 216 -21.86 -13.22 1.39
N SER A 217 -22.75 -12.68 2.19
CA SER A 217 -23.79 -11.74 1.73
C SER A 217 -23.17 -10.47 1.18
N ILE A 218 -23.95 -9.67 0.45
CA ILE A 218 -23.45 -8.37 -0.06
C ILE A 218 -23.11 -7.42 1.10
N GLU A 219 -23.87 -7.45 2.18
CA GLU A 219 -23.63 -6.65 3.37
C GLU A 219 -22.32 -7.04 4.06
N GLU A 220 -22.03 -8.34 4.18
CA GLU A 220 -20.74 -8.82 4.69
C GLU A 220 -19.57 -8.38 3.80
N ARG A 221 -19.72 -8.48 2.47
CA ARG A 221 -18.69 -8.02 1.52
C ARG A 221 -18.45 -6.50 1.61
N ILE A 222 -19.51 -5.72 1.76
CA ILE A 222 -19.41 -4.27 1.99
C ILE A 222 -18.70 -3.98 3.30
N ALA A 223 -19.02 -4.68 4.38
CA ALA A 223 -18.39 -4.51 5.68
C ALA A 223 -16.88 -4.79 5.61
N LEU A 224 -16.49 -5.90 4.98
CA LEU A 224 -15.08 -6.29 4.81
C LEU A 224 -14.32 -5.33 3.89
N HIS A 225 -14.97 -4.83 2.84
CA HIS A 225 -14.39 -3.82 1.95
C HIS A 225 -14.09 -2.52 2.71
N LYS A 226 -15.06 -2.00 3.47
CA LYS A 226 -14.87 -0.85 4.35
C LYS A 226 -13.78 -1.07 5.39
N LEU A 227 -13.74 -2.27 5.99
CA LEU A 227 -12.72 -2.64 6.96
C LEU A 227 -11.31 -2.60 6.33
N ALA A 228 -11.14 -3.18 5.14
CA ALA A 228 -9.87 -3.19 4.41
C ALA A 228 -9.36 -1.76 4.10
N GLU A 229 -10.24 -0.91 3.59
CA GLU A 229 -9.89 0.48 3.30
C GLU A 229 -9.57 1.29 4.57
N THR A 230 -10.19 0.95 5.71
CA THR A 230 -9.87 1.60 6.98
C THR A 230 -8.42 1.34 7.39
N PHE A 231 -7.88 0.14 7.16
CA PHE A 231 -6.45 -0.14 7.37
C PHE A 231 -5.56 0.78 6.52
N VAL A 232 -5.88 0.94 5.24
CA VAL A 232 -5.13 1.80 4.32
C VAL A 232 -5.10 3.25 4.81
N PHE A 233 -6.26 3.80 5.14
CA PHE A 233 -6.39 5.21 5.52
C PHE A 233 -5.97 5.53 6.95
N THR A 234 -5.73 4.54 7.81
CA THR A 234 -5.23 4.73 9.19
C THR A 234 -3.77 4.28 9.37
N SER A 235 -3.15 3.68 8.35
CA SER A 235 -1.72 3.38 8.31
C SER A 235 -0.88 4.67 8.28
N GLN A 236 0.33 4.62 8.81
CA GLN A 236 1.29 5.73 8.75
C GLN A 236 1.98 5.86 7.39
N GLY A 237 1.90 4.84 6.55
CA GLY A 237 2.34 4.89 5.15
C GLY A 237 1.51 5.84 4.28
N VAL A 238 1.93 6.01 3.03
CA VAL A 238 1.20 6.79 2.02
C VAL A 238 0.02 5.96 1.51
N PRO A 239 -1.23 6.41 1.67
CA PRO A 239 -2.40 5.64 1.24
C PRO A 239 -2.53 5.67 -0.28
N PHE A 240 -2.81 4.50 -0.85
CA PHE A 240 -3.12 4.32 -2.26
C PHE A 240 -4.47 3.61 -2.38
N ILE A 241 -5.36 4.14 -3.22
CA ILE A 241 -6.64 3.55 -3.55
C ILE A 241 -6.72 3.28 -5.06
N PHE A 242 -7.16 2.09 -5.43
CA PHE A 242 -7.41 1.77 -6.83
C PHE A 242 -8.72 2.42 -7.28
N THR A 243 -8.70 3.14 -8.41
CA THR A 243 -9.88 3.83 -8.94
C THR A 243 -11.05 2.87 -9.10
N GLY A 244 -12.16 3.16 -8.40
CA GLY A 244 -13.37 2.36 -8.37
C GLY A 244 -13.57 1.54 -7.11
N ASP A 245 -12.54 1.37 -6.24
CA ASP A 245 -12.74 0.72 -4.94
C ASP A 245 -13.77 1.47 -4.10
N GLU A 246 -13.84 2.79 -4.23
CA GLU A 246 -14.86 3.62 -3.57
C GLU A 246 -16.31 3.33 -4.00
N VAL A 247 -16.49 2.53 -5.05
CA VAL A 247 -17.80 2.12 -5.57
C VAL A 247 -17.92 0.60 -5.75
N MET A 248 -17.09 -0.18 -5.08
CA MET A 248 -17.09 -1.65 -5.16
C MET A 248 -16.83 -2.16 -6.58
N ARG A 249 -15.91 -1.51 -7.31
CA ARG A 249 -15.52 -1.95 -8.66
C ARG A 249 -15.16 -3.42 -8.67
N ASP A 250 -15.72 -4.16 -9.62
CA ASP A 250 -15.31 -5.51 -9.94
C ASP A 250 -14.81 -5.63 -11.39
N LYS A 251 -13.93 -6.59 -11.62
CA LYS A 251 -13.45 -6.99 -12.94
C LYS A 251 -13.93 -8.40 -13.27
N LYS A 252 -15.06 -8.79 -12.71
CA LYS A 252 -15.71 -10.11 -12.90
C LYS A 252 -14.81 -11.29 -12.54
N GLY A 253 -13.93 -11.09 -11.56
CA GLY A 253 -12.99 -12.11 -11.08
C GLY A 253 -11.79 -12.34 -11.99
N VAL A 254 -11.50 -11.45 -12.95
CA VAL A 254 -10.33 -11.57 -13.81
C VAL A 254 -9.09 -11.13 -13.01
N HIS A 255 -8.15 -12.07 -12.82
CA HIS A 255 -6.92 -11.86 -12.07
C HIS A 255 -6.01 -10.82 -12.74
N ASN A 256 -5.70 -11.02 -14.03
CA ASN A 256 -4.84 -10.12 -14.79
C ASN A 256 -5.59 -9.58 -16.01
N SER A 257 -6.07 -8.35 -15.90
CA SER A 257 -6.99 -7.75 -16.85
C SER A 257 -6.36 -6.77 -17.84
N TYR A 258 -5.02 -6.64 -17.86
CA TYR A 258 -4.33 -5.59 -18.62
C TYR A 258 -4.71 -5.54 -20.12
N ASN A 259 -4.97 -6.68 -20.74
CA ASN A 259 -5.40 -6.81 -22.14
C ASN A 259 -6.85 -7.29 -22.31
N SER A 260 -7.64 -7.24 -21.23
CA SER A 260 -9.05 -7.59 -21.28
C SER A 260 -9.88 -6.49 -21.95
N PRO A 261 -11.04 -6.83 -22.54
CA PRO A 261 -11.89 -5.85 -23.21
C PRO A 261 -12.52 -4.85 -22.21
N ASP A 262 -13.10 -3.77 -22.74
CA ASP A 262 -13.80 -2.74 -21.98
C ASP A 262 -14.88 -3.30 -21.06
N SER A 263 -15.54 -4.39 -21.47
CA SER A 263 -16.55 -5.08 -20.63
C SER A 263 -16.03 -5.58 -19.27
N ILE A 264 -14.70 -5.69 -19.13
CA ILE A 264 -13.98 -6.03 -17.88
C ILE A 264 -13.37 -4.78 -17.24
N ASN A 265 -12.72 -3.93 -18.04
CA ASN A 265 -11.90 -2.82 -17.53
C ASN A 265 -12.66 -1.51 -17.30
N THR A 266 -13.85 -1.33 -17.92
CA THR A 266 -14.67 -0.14 -17.71
C THR A 266 -15.16 -0.03 -16.27
N ILE A 267 -15.14 1.18 -15.71
CA ILE A 267 -15.74 1.47 -14.41
C ILE A 267 -17.22 1.81 -14.63
N ASP A 268 -18.12 1.02 -14.03
CA ASP A 268 -19.55 1.35 -14.01
C ASP A 268 -19.84 2.39 -12.91
N TRP A 269 -19.84 3.65 -13.29
CA TRP A 269 -20.13 4.76 -12.37
C TRP A 269 -21.55 4.75 -11.78
N LYS A 270 -22.48 3.93 -12.28
CA LYS A 270 -23.79 3.72 -11.65
C LYS A 270 -23.66 3.02 -10.30
N GLN A 271 -22.57 2.27 -10.09
CA GLN A 271 -22.24 1.66 -8.80
C GLN A 271 -22.10 2.70 -7.67
N LYS A 272 -21.75 3.94 -7.98
CA LYS A 272 -21.75 5.04 -6.99
C LYS A 272 -23.12 5.26 -6.35
N THR A 273 -24.21 5.03 -7.07
CA THR A 273 -25.57 5.07 -6.51
C THR A 273 -25.89 3.78 -5.75
N THR A 274 -25.56 2.64 -6.32
CA THR A 274 -25.82 1.32 -5.74
C THR A 274 -25.09 1.12 -4.42
N TYR A 275 -23.80 1.49 -4.39
CA TYR A 275 -22.92 1.37 -3.21
C TYR A 275 -22.62 2.74 -2.58
N ARG A 276 -23.64 3.59 -2.53
CA ARG A 276 -23.51 4.96 -1.99
C ARG A 276 -22.89 4.98 -0.59
N GLU A 277 -23.21 4.01 0.22
CA GLU A 277 -22.67 3.90 1.59
C GLU A 277 -21.16 3.61 1.63
N VAL A 278 -20.60 2.91 0.63
CA VAL A 278 -19.15 2.67 0.52
C VAL A 278 -18.47 3.95 0.07
N PHE A 279 -19.02 4.60 -0.95
CA PHE A 279 -18.50 5.89 -1.44
C PHE A 279 -18.44 6.95 -0.33
N ASP A 280 -19.53 7.11 0.42
CA ASP A 280 -19.59 8.09 1.50
C ASP A 280 -18.61 7.72 2.64
N TYR A 281 -18.48 6.43 2.97
CA TYR A 281 -17.54 5.95 3.97
C TYR A 281 -16.07 6.26 3.60
N ILE A 282 -15.65 5.93 2.38
CA ILE A 282 -14.28 6.20 1.92
C ILE A 282 -14.01 7.71 1.82
N LYS A 283 -14.97 8.49 1.32
CA LYS A 283 -14.89 9.95 1.35
C LYS A 283 -14.65 10.49 2.76
N ASP A 284 -15.35 9.95 3.75
CA ASP A 284 -15.25 10.38 5.14
C ASP A 284 -13.93 9.89 5.79
N LEU A 285 -13.41 8.70 5.41
CA LEU A 285 -12.05 8.26 5.78
C LEU A 285 -10.98 9.23 5.27
N ILE A 286 -11.06 9.63 4.01
CA ILE A 286 -10.14 10.60 3.41
C ILE A 286 -10.22 11.94 4.16
N ALA A 287 -11.43 12.41 4.43
CA ALA A 287 -11.64 13.66 5.17
C ALA A 287 -11.06 13.59 6.58
N MET A 288 -11.28 12.48 7.30
CA MET A 288 -10.74 12.25 8.64
C MET A 288 -9.19 12.23 8.61
N ARG A 289 -8.57 11.47 7.69
CA ARG A 289 -7.11 11.44 7.56
C ARG A 289 -6.52 12.83 7.25
N LYS A 290 -7.20 13.62 6.41
CA LYS A 290 -6.77 15.00 6.09
C LYS A 290 -6.89 15.94 7.30
N ALA A 291 -7.95 15.82 8.10
CA ALA A 291 -8.19 16.65 9.26
C ALA A 291 -7.28 16.29 10.46
N HIS A 292 -6.85 15.02 10.56
CA HIS A 292 -6.11 14.50 11.70
C HIS A 292 -4.70 14.08 11.32
N PRO A 293 -3.68 14.95 11.55
CA PRO A 293 -2.29 14.67 11.18
C PRO A 293 -1.66 13.51 11.96
N ALA A 294 -2.26 13.05 13.07
CA ALA A 294 -1.84 11.84 13.78
C ALA A 294 -1.83 10.58 12.89
N PHE A 295 -2.69 10.51 11.87
CA PHE A 295 -2.73 9.40 10.91
C PHE A 295 -1.64 9.47 9.81
N ARG A 296 -0.81 10.51 9.80
CA ARG A 296 0.21 10.76 8.76
C ARG A 296 1.47 11.38 9.36
N MET A 297 2.00 10.70 10.36
CA MET A 297 3.31 11.03 10.94
C MET A 297 4.40 10.64 9.93
N GLY A 298 5.01 11.65 9.30
CA GLY A 298 6.04 11.42 8.26
C GLY A 298 7.42 11.06 8.79
N ASP A 299 7.58 10.94 10.11
CA ASP A 299 8.84 10.70 10.80
C ASP A 299 8.77 9.43 11.65
N ALA A 300 9.77 8.57 11.51
CA ALA A 300 9.82 7.27 12.18
C ALA A 300 9.95 7.37 13.71
N ASP A 301 10.68 8.37 14.23
CA ASP A 301 10.80 8.59 15.68
C ASP A 301 9.45 9.06 16.26
N MET A 302 8.73 9.88 15.51
CA MET A 302 7.40 10.31 15.89
C MET A 302 6.43 9.11 15.97
N VAL A 303 6.46 8.21 14.98
CA VAL A 303 5.63 6.99 15.01
C VAL A 303 6.00 6.13 16.22
N ARG A 304 7.29 5.85 16.45
CA ARG A 304 7.74 5.07 17.61
C ARG A 304 7.34 5.68 18.95
N LYS A 305 7.30 7.00 19.05
CA LYS A 305 6.94 7.72 20.27
C LYS A 305 5.44 7.73 20.55
N HIS A 306 4.64 7.90 19.51
CA HIS A 306 3.22 8.22 19.67
C HIS A 306 2.27 7.07 19.32
N MET A 307 2.70 6.05 18.58
CA MET A 307 1.88 4.90 18.21
C MET A 307 2.23 3.68 19.07
N GLU A 308 1.23 3.07 19.66
CA GLU A 308 1.37 1.87 20.50
C GLU A 308 0.24 0.89 20.21
N PHE A 309 0.57 -0.38 19.95
CA PHE A 309 -0.44 -1.43 19.82
C PHE A 309 -0.94 -1.85 21.21
N LEU A 310 -2.26 -1.91 21.33
CA LEU A 310 -2.92 -2.34 22.55
C LEU A 310 -2.98 -3.86 22.63
N PRO A 311 -2.85 -4.46 23.83
CA PRO A 311 -3.05 -5.89 24.01
C PRO A 311 -4.47 -6.30 23.63
N VAL A 312 -4.60 -7.39 22.89
CA VAL A 312 -5.89 -7.96 22.47
C VAL A 312 -5.98 -9.44 22.84
N GLU A 313 -7.18 -9.93 23.07
CA GLU A 313 -7.43 -11.35 23.34
C GLU A 313 -7.80 -12.10 22.04
N GLY A 314 -7.10 -13.21 21.78
CA GLY A 314 -7.32 -14.06 20.62
C GLY A 314 -6.78 -13.45 19.32
N THR A 315 -7.22 -13.99 18.18
CA THR A 315 -6.77 -13.62 16.82
C THR A 315 -7.80 -12.77 16.11
N ASN A 316 -7.44 -12.20 14.96
CA ASN A 316 -8.36 -11.42 14.10
C ASN A 316 -8.95 -10.16 14.77
N LEU A 317 -8.21 -9.61 15.71
CA LEU A 317 -8.43 -8.33 16.36
C LEU A 317 -7.09 -7.60 16.42
N ILE A 318 -7.02 -6.37 15.95
CA ILE A 318 -5.86 -5.49 16.04
C ILE A 318 -6.32 -4.17 16.61
N ALA A 319 -5.57 -3.59 17.54
CA ALA A 319 -5.87 -2.26 18.05
C ALA A 319 -4.58 -1.49 18.33
N PHE A 320 -4.63 -0.19 18.11
CA PHE A 320 -3.56 0.74 18.48
C PHE A 320 -4.10 2.05 19.02
N ILE A 321 -3.24 2.77 19.70
CA ILE A 321 -3.50 4.12 20.19
C ILE A 321 -2.43 5.08 19.63
N LEU A 322 -2.89 6.23 19.12
CA LEU A 322 -2.05 7.40 18.83
C LEU A 322 -2.16 8.35 20.02
N LYS A 323 -1.05 8.66 20.68
CA LYS A 323 -1.01 9.35 21.98
C LYS A 323 -0.52 10.78 21.86
N ASP A 324 -0.92 11.59 22.85
CA ASP A 324 -0.30 12.88 23.15
C ASP A 324 -0.34 13.87 21.99
N ARG A 325 -1.49 14.01 21.33
CA ARG A 325 -1.67 14.90 20.18
C ARG A 325 -0.62 14.67 19.10
N ALA A 326 -0.42 13.40 18.73
CA ALA A 326 0.57 12.99 17.75
C ALA A 326 0.55 13.92 16.53
N ASN A 327 1.73 14.34 16.07
CA ASN A 327 1.90 15.26 14.94
C ASN A 327 1.11 16.58 15.05
N GLY A 328 0.86 17.06 16.27
CA GLY A 328 0.10 18.30 16.51
C GLY A 328 -1.41 18.17 16.31
N ASP A 329 -1.97 16.95 16.38
CA ASP A 329 -3.40 16.72 16.22
C ASP A 329 -4.26 17.45 17.25
N SER A 330 -5.48 17.80 16.85
CA SER A 330 -6.48 18.38 17.73
C SER A 330 -7.02 17.36 18.74
N TRP A 331 -7.06 16.07 18.39
CA TRP A 331 -7.43 14.99 19.29
C TRP A 331 -6.24 14.59 20.17
N ASN A 332 -6.51 14.37 21.47
CA ASN A 332 -5.45 14.05 22.41
C ASN A 332 -4.93 12.63 22.23
N ASN A 333 -5.82 11.66 22.35
CA ASN A 333 -5.54 10.26 22.11
C ASN A 333 -6.56 9.70 21.12
N ILE A 334 -6.10 8.87 20.18
CA ILE A 334 -6.97 8.24 19.19
C ILE A 334 -6.79 6.73 19.31
N VAL A 335 -7.85 6.01 19.60
CA VAL A 335 -7.87 4.55 19.58
C VAL A 335 -8.48 4.09 18.28
N VAL A 336 -7.78 3.20 17.59
CA VAL A 336 -8.24 2.53 16.37
C VAL A 336 -8.22 1.02 16.62
N ALA A 337 -9.32 0.35 16.31
CA ALA A 337 -9.41 -1.10 16.42
C ALA A 337 -10.10 -1.69 15.19
N PHE A 338 -9.66 -2.90 14.81
CA PHE A 338 -10.14 -3.65 13.65
C PHE A 338 -10.49 -5.05 14.08
N ASN A 339 -11.72 -5.45 13.83
CA ASN A 339 -12.24 -6.77 14.14
C ASN A 339 -12.74 -7.44 12.86
N SER A 340 -12.07 -8.50 12.40
CA SER A 340 -12.55 -9.30 11.27
C SER A 340 -13.38 -10.53 11.68
N ARG A 341 -13.57 -10.74 12.97
CA ARG A 341 -14.43 -11.82 13.51
C ARG A 341 -15.88 -11.58 13.14
N LYS A 342 -16.66 -12.65 13.07
CA LYS A 342 -18.12 -12.58 12.88
C LYS A 342 -18.88 -12.17 14.15
N GLU A 343 -18.19 -12.11 15.29
CA GLU A 343 -18.75 -11.69 16.59
C GLU A 343 -18.07 -10.39 17.05
N PRO A 344 -18.79 -9.57 17.84
CA PRO A 344 -18.18 -8.44 18.52
C PRO A 344 -17.04 -8.86 19.45
N ALA A 345 -16.03 -8.06 19.58
CA ALA A 345 -14.87 -8.32 20.42
C ALA A 345 -14.72 -7.27 21.53
N LYS A 346 -14.31 -7.71 22.72
CA LYS A 346 -13.93 -6.81 23.80
C LYS A 346 -12.53 -6.28 23.58
N LEU A 347 -12.32 -5.00 23.86
CA LEU A 347 -11.02 -4.34 23.84
C LEU A 347 -10.83 -3.54 25.13
N ASN A 348 -9.72 -3.80 25.80
CA ASN A 348 -9.27 -2.98 26.91
C ASN A 348 -8.55 -1.75 26.38
N VAL A 349 -8.92 -0.56 26.88
CA VAL A 349 -8.36 0.73 26.49
C VAL A 349 -7.89 1.50 27.73
N PRO A 350 -6.96 2.44 27.59
CA PRO A 350 -6.60 3.31 28.70
C PRO A 350 -7.85 4.01 29.27
N LYS A 351 -7.90 4.16 30.59
CA LYS A 351 -9.04 4.77 31.28
C LYS A 351 -9.27 6.19 30.76
N GLY A 352 -10.49 6.45 30.32
CA GLY A 352 -10.83 7.76 29.76
C GLY A 352 -12.29 7.91 29.37
N SER A 353 -12.61 9.07 28.81
CA SER A 353 -13.88 9.36 28.15
C SER A 353 -13.60 9.55 26.66
N TYR A 354 -14.10 8.67 25.83
CA TYR A 354 -13.85 8.67 24.39
C TYR A 354 -15.12 9.00 23.61
N THR A 355 -14.98 9.85 22.60
CA THR A 355 -16.01 10.07 21.58
C THR A 355 -15.79 9.10 20.42
N ILE A 356 -16.78 8.30 20.09
CA ILE A 356 -16.73 7.37 18.95
C ILE A 356 -17.01 8.17 17.68
N VAL A 357 -16.15 8.04 16.67
CA VAL A 357 -16.27 8.69 15.35
C VAL A 357 -16.38 7.71 14.18
N CYS A 358 -15.97 6.46 14.38
CA CYS A 358 -16.16 5.39 13.41
C CYS A 358 -16.66 4.13 14.12
N LYS A 359 -17.77 3.57 13.66
CA LYS A 359 -18.36 2.32 14.19
C LYS A 359 -19.38 1.77 13.20
N ASP A 360 -19.50 0.43 13.12
CA ASP A 360 -20.51 -0.27 12.30
C ASP A 360 -20.52 0.20 10.82
N GLY A 361 -19.30 0.37 10.24
CA GLY A 361 -19.13 0.82 8.86
C GLY A 361 -19.67 2.23 8.57
N LYS A 362 -19.72 3.10 9.58
CA LYS A 362 -20.15 4.49 9.48
C LYS A 362 -19.13 5.42 10.14
N ILE A 363 -18.99 6.62 9.61
CA ILE A 363 -18.12 7.68 10.15
C ILE A 363 -18.97 8.93 10.43
N ASN A 364 -18.75 9.53 11.59
CA ASN A 364 -19.30 10.83 11.93
C ASN A 364 -18.29 11.62 12.78
N PRO A 365 -17.59 12.60 12.20
CA PRO A 365 -16.61 13.40 12.92
C PRO A 365 -17.17 14.18 14.12
N LYS A 366 -18.49 14.42 14.16
CA LYS A 366 -19.17 15.08 15.29
C LYS A 366 -19.45 14.13 16.46
N GLY A 367 -19.21 12.83 16.26
CA GLY A 367 -19.43 11.78 17.26
C GLY A 367 -20.69 10.95 17.03
N MET A 368 -20.62 9.69 17.47
CA MET A 368 -21.67 8.66 17.39
C MET A 368 -22.00 8.10 18.77
N GLY A 369 -21.60 8.80 19.81
CA GLY A 369 -21.76 8.39 21.20
C GLY A 369 -20.45 8.49 21.97
N ARG A 370 -20.52 8.22 23.28
CA ARG A 370 -19.35 8.25 24.18
C ARG A 370 -19.20 6.93 24.92
N VAL A 371 -17.96 6.56 25.18
CA VAL A 371 -17.55 5.45 26.03
C VAL A 371 -16.74 5.99 27.18
N ASN A 372 -17.10 5.58 28.39
CA ASN A 372 -16.38 5.93 29.62
C ASN A 372 -15.87 4.66 30.27
N GLY A 373 -14.61 4.64 30.67
CA GLY A 373 -14.03 3.49 31.37
C GLY A 373 -12.78 2.93 30.70
N THR A 374 -12.62 1.62 30.81
CA THR A 374 -11.43 0.88 30.38
C THR A 374 -11.74 -0.27 29.39
N GLU A 375 -13.00 -0.42 29.01
CA GLU A 375 -13.44 -1.48 28.10
C GLU A 375 -14.37 -0.90 27.03
N VAL A 376 -14.22 -1.38 25.79
CA VAL A 376 -15.11 -1.05 24.68
C VAL A 376 -15.41 -2.29 23.83
N ILE A 377 -16.55 -2.32 23.17
CA ILE A 377 -16.92 -3.37 22.23
C ILE A 377 -16.60 -2.91 20.80
N VAL A 378 -15.75 -3.67 20.13
CA VAL A 378 -15.45 -3.51 18.69
C VAL A 378 -16.46 -4.37 17.92
N PRO A 379 -17.31 -3.80 17.06
CA PRO A 379 -18.32 -4.55 16.33
C PRO A 379 -17.70 -5.64 15.42
N ALA A 380 -18.52 -6.65 15.08
CA ALA A 380 -18.12 -7.70 14.14
C ALA A 380 -17.80 -7.09 12.75
N GLN A 381 -16.78 -7.62 12.06
CA GLN A 381 -16.37 -7.25 10.71
C GLN A 381 -16.34 -5.72 10.49
N SER A 382 -15.78 -5.00 11.45
CA SER A 382 -15.83 -3.54 11.48
C SER A 382 -14.58 -2.93 12.11
N ALA A 383 -14.35 -1.67 11.79
CA ALA A 383 -13.42 -0.82 12.52
C ALA A 383 -14.15 0.01 13.58
N LEU A 384 -13.43 0.32 14.65
CA LEU A 384 -13.81 1.30 15.68
C LEU A 384 -12.73 2.37 15.75
N ILE A 385 -13.13 3.65 15.62
CA ILE A 385 -12.23 4.78 15.85
C ILE A 385 -12.90 5.69 16.88
N MET A 386 -12.15 6.02 17.91
CA MET A 386 -12.61 6.93 18.98
C MET A 386 -11.47 7.79 19.50
N HIS A 387 -11.79 8.95 20.05
CA HIS A 387 -10.78 9.90 20.53
C HIS A 387 -11.17 10.55 21.86
N GLN A 388 -10.15 11.09 22.54
CA GLN A 388 -10.25 11.98 23.70
C GLN A 388 -10.03 13.44 23.32
#